data_b0191170980deebec34043ec1cdf493b
#
_entry.id   b0191170980deebec34043ec1cdf493b
#
_cell.length_a   1.000
_cell.length_b   1.000
_cell.length_c   1.000
_cell.angle_alpha   90.00
_cell.angle_beta   90.00
_cell.angle_gamma   90.00
#
_symmetry.space_group_name_H-M   'P 1'
#
loop_
_entity.id
_entity.type
_entity.pdbx_description
1 polymer ?
#
loop_
_entity_poly.entity_id
_entity_poly.type
_entity_poly.pdbx_seq_one_letter_code
_entity_poly.pdbx_strand_id
1 'polypeptide(L)'
;MSNYYTDHPEIGFHLNHPLMKRIVDLKERDYADKDAFEDAPVNYEDAIENYKRMLDITGDVAANIIEPNSESVDLEGPHLENGRMLYASKTVENIEATRQAGLWGISMPRRYGGLNLPITPYSMASEMMATADAGFQNIWSLQDCIETLYEFGNEDQRERFIPRVC
;
A
#
# COMPACT_ATOMS: atom_id res chain seq x y z
N MET A 1 21.27 1.47 -5.92
CA MET A 1 20.32 0.53 -5.35
C MET A 1 19.24 0.33 -6.38
N SER A 2 18.74 -0.88 -6.56
CA SER A 2 17.61 -1.15 -7.44
C SER A 2 16.34 -0.59 -6.82
N ASN A 3 15.40 -0.12 -7.65
CA ASN A 3 14.11 0.36 -7.20
C ASN A 3 13.07 0.03 -8.27
N TYR A 4 12.11 -0.80 -7.94
CA TYR A 4 11.14 -1.30 -8.92
C TYR A 4 10.29 -0.22 -9.58
N TYR A 5 10.08 0.91 -8.91
CA TYR A 5 9.35 2.02 -9.51
C TYR A 5 10.20 2.79 -10.54
N THR A 6 11.45 3.09 -10.21
CA THR A 6 12.33 3.87 -11.10
C THR A 6 12.96 3.04 -12.20
N ASP A 7 13.19 1.76 -11.94
CA ASP A 7 13.80 0.82 -12.90
C ASP A 7 12.78 0.30 -13.95
N HIS A 8 11.48 0.47 -13.68
CA HIS A 8 10.36 0.03 -14.52
C HIS A 8 9.46 1.22 -14.92
N PRO A 9 9.86 2.04 -15.92
CA PRO A 9 9.13 3.24 -16.30
C PRO A 9 7.69 2.98 -16.77
N GLU A 10 7.38 1.76 -17.21
CA GLU A 10 6.03 1.32 -17.56
C GLU A 10 5.06 1.39 -16.39
N ILE A 11 5.52 1.18 -15.15
CA ILE A 11 4.67 1.31 -13.96
C ILE A 11 4.17 2.75 -13.84
N GLY A 12 5.05 3.74 -14.02
CA GLY A 12 4.69 5.16 -13.99
C GLY A 12 3.78 5.65 -15.12
N PHE A 13 3.64 4.85 -16.19
CA PHE A 13 2.82 5.22 -17.36
C PHE A 13 1.36 5.55 -16.97
N HIS A 14 0.79 4.79 -16.08
CA HIS A 14 -0.62 4.92 -15.69
C HIS A 14 -0.93 6.25 -14.97
N LEU A 15 0.05 6.86 -14.27
CA LEU A 15 -0.13 8.17 -13.65
C LEU A 15 -0.29 9.31 -14.67
N ASN A 16 0.17 9.08 -15.90
CA ASN A 16 0.06 10.06 -17.00
C ASN A 16 -1.21 9.89 -17.86
N HIS A 17 -2.09 8.95 -17.48
CA HIS A 17 -3.33 8.72 -18.23
C HIS A 17 -4.26 9.94 -18.17
N PRO A 18 -4.92 10.35 -19.26
CA PRO A 18 -5.76 11.54 -19.29
C PRO A 18 -6.91 11.57 -18.25
N LEU A 19 -7.40 10.40 -17.83
CA LEU A 19 -8.44 10.28 -16.81
C LEU A 19 -7.88 10.42 -15.38
N MET A 20 -6.56 10.40 -15.19
CA MET A 20 -5.97 10.42 -13.85
C MET A 20 -6.37 11.65 -13.05
N LYS A 21 -6.45 12.82 -13.71
CA LYS A 21 -6.93 14.04 -13.04
C LYS A 21 -8.34 13.87 -12.47
N ARG A 22 -9.26 13.28 -13.24
CA ARG A 22 -10.62 13.05 -12.76
C ARG A 22 -10.68 12.03 -11.62
N ILE A 23 -9.86 10.98 -11.67
CA ILE A 23 -9.75 9.97 -10.60
C ILE A 23 -9.29 10.65 -9.30
N VAL A 24 -8.25 11.48 -9.38
CA VAL A 24 -7.70 12.20 -8.24
C VAL A 24 -8.71 13.18 -7.66
N ASP A 25 -9.32 14.03 -8.50
CA ASP A 25 -10.31 15.02 -8.06
C ASP A 25 -11.50 14.34 -7.32
N LEU A 26 -11.95 13.17 -7.80
CA LEU A 26 -13.01 12.41 -7.14
C LEU A 26 -12.54 11.78 -5.82
N LYS A 27 -11.37 11.16 -5.80
CA LYS A 27 -10.82 10.52 -4.58
C LYS A 27 -10.50 11.55 -3.52
N GLU A 28 -9.91 12.67 -3.89
CA GLU A 28 -9.56 13.79 -2.99
C GLU A 28 -10.75 14.74 -2.72
N ARG A 29 -11.92 14.45 -3.30
CA ARG A 29 -13.14 15.24 -3.11
C ARG A 29 -12.90 16.75 -3.34
N ASP A 30 -12.26 17.05 -4.48
CA ASP A 30 -11.78 18.39 -4.81
C ASP A 30 -10.88 19.00 -3.70
N TYR A 31 -10.02 18.16 -3.13
CA TYR A 31 -9.02 18.53 -2.09
C TYR A 31 -9.64 19.04 -0.79
N ALA A 32 -10.77 18.44 -0.40
CA ALA A 32 -11.53 18.87 0.78
C ALA A 32 -10.75 18.70 2.10
N ASP A 33 -9.77 17.80 2.13
CA ASP A 33 -8.99 17.48 3.33
C ASP A 33 -7.74 18.36 3.53
N LYS A 34 -7.41 19.24 2.57
CA LYS A 34 -6.15 20.02 2.51
C LYS A 34 -5.81 20.84 3.75
N ASP A 35 -6.82 21.30 4.49
CA ASP A 35 -6.64 22.11 5.70
C ASP A 35 -6.80 21.28 6.98
N ALA A 36 -7.17 19.99 6.86
CA ALA A 36 -7.46 19.10 7.97
C ALA A 36 -6.33 18.12 8.27
N PHE A 37 -5.53 17.76 7.26
CA PHE A 37 -4.43 16.79 7.38
C PHE A 37 -3.19 17.32 6.69
N GLU A 38 -2.03 17.19 7.33
CA GLU A 38 -0.75 17.72 6.85
C GLU A 38 -0.30 17.04 5.54
N ASP A 39 -0.64 15.75 5.37
CA ASP A 39 -0.32 14.94 4.19
C ASP A 39 -1.37 15.04 3.07
N ALA A 40 -2.46 15.80 3.28
CA ALA A 40 -3.48 15.96 2.27
C ALA A 40 -3.02 16.90 1.14
N PRO A 41 -3.17 16.49 -0.13
CA PRO A 41 -2.73 17.32 -1.25
C PRO A 41 -3.61 18.57 -1.39
N VAL A 42 -2.98 19.66 -1.81
CA VAL A 42 -3.66 20.93 -2.03
C VAL A 42 -4.20 21.11 -3.46
N ASN A 43 -3.70 20.30 -4.40
CA ASN A 43 -4.10 20.30 -5.81
C ASN A 43 -3.68 18.98 -6.49
N TYR A 44 -3.96 18.87 -7.80
CA TYR A 44 -3.64 17.67 -8.59
C TYR A 44 -2.14 17.36 -8.66
N GLU A 45 -1.33 18.37 -8.89
CA GLU A 45 0.12 18.23 -9.03
C GLU A 45 0.73 17.69 -7.74
N ASP A 46 0.29 18.21 -6.60
CA ASP A 46 0.71 17.78 -5.27
C ASP A 46 0.25 16.34 -4.96
N ALA A 47 -0.99 15.98 -5.34
CA ALA A 47 -1.46 14.60 -5.22
C ALA A 47 -0.60 13.62 -6.02
N ILE A 48 -0.28 13.94 -7.27
CA ILE A 48 0.58 13.10 -8.12
C ILE A 48 1.98 12.99 -7.55
N GLU A 49 2.53 14.05 -6.97
CA GLU A 49 3.84 14.02 -6.31
C GLU A 49 3.83 13.10 -5.08
N ASN A 50 2.78 13.16 -4.27
CA ASN A 50 2.58 12.26 -3.13
C ASN A 50 2.47 10.79 -3.57
N TYR A 51 1.74 10.51 -4.66
CA TYR A 51 1.63 9.15 -5.20
C TYR A 51 2.97 8.63 -5.73
N LYS A 52 3.74 9.45 -6.44
CA LYS A 52 5.09 9.09 -6.90
C LYS A 52 6.03 8.79 -5.75
N ARG A 53 5.99 9.58 -4.68
CA ARG A 53 6.80 9.36 -3.47
C ARG A 53 6.44 8.02 -2.80
N MET A 54 5.14 7.73 -2.67
CA MET A 54 4.69 6.45 -2.12
C MET A 54 5.15 5.26 -3.00
N LEU A 55 5.04 5.38 -4.33
CA LEU A 55 5.50 4.36 -5.27
C LEU A 55 7.02 4.17 -5.22
N ASP A 56 7.77 5.25 -5.08
CA ASP A 56 9.23 5.20 -4.92
C ASP A 56 9.64 4.45 -3.64
N ILE A 57 8.99 4.74 -2.51
CA ILE A 57 9.18 4.01 -1.24
C ILE A 57 8.80 2.53 -1.42
N THR A 58 7.68 2.25 -2.08
CA THR A 58 7.25 0.86 -2.34
C THR A 58 8.26 0.12 -3.20
N GLY A 59 8.77 0.76 -4.26
CA GLY A 59 9.77 0.18 -5.16
C GLY A 59 11.08 -0.11 -4.46
N ASP A 60 11.51 0.75 -3.55
CA ASP A 60 12.72 0.54 -2.73
C ASP A 60 12.54 -0.64 -1.77
N VAL A 61 11.44 -0.69 -1.03
CA VAL A 61 11.12 -1.79 -0.11
C VAL A 61 11.01 -3.12 -0.86
N ALA A 62 10.31 -3.13 -1.99
CA ALA A 62 10.16 -4.33 -2.82
C ALA A 62 11.50 -4.89 -3.29
N ALA A 63 12.36 -4.05 -3.87
CA ALA A 63 13.63 -4.46 -4.46
C ALA A 63 14.72 -4.80 -3.42
N ASN A 64 14.76 -4.08 -2.29
CA ASN A 64 15.90 -4.18 -1.36
C ASN A 64 15.58 -4.95 -0.07
N ILE A 65 14.30 -5.26 0.20
CA ILE A 65 13.90 -6.02 1.38
C ILE A 65 13.09 -7.27 0.99
N ILE A 66 11.99 -7.10 0.22
CA ILE A 66 11.07 -8.21 -0.06
C ILE A 66 11.72 -9.24 -0.99
N GLU A 67 12.22 -8.81 -2.15
CA GLU A 67 12.85 -9.71 -3.12
C GLU A 67 14.02 -10.52 -2.53
N PRO A 68 15.00 -9.91 -1.82
CA PRO A 68 16.10 -10.67 -1.21
C PRO A 68 15.64 -11.70 -0.16
N ASN A 69 14.49 -11.51 0.44
CA ASN A 69 13.94 -12.42 1.44
C ASN A 69 13.12 -13.57 0.84
N SER A 70 12.69 -13.48 -0.43
CA SER A 70 11.70 -14.37 -1.05
C SER A 70 12.12 -15.85 -1.04
N GLU A 71 13.36 -16.17 -1.40
CA GLU A 71 13.88 -17.55 -1.37
C GLU A 71 13.85 -18.14 0.05
N SER A 72 14.26 -17.36 1.05
CA SER A 72 14.24 -17.80 2.46
C SER A 72 12.82 -18.02 2.97
N VAL A 73 11.87 -17.16 2.56
CA VAL A 73 10.45 -17.30 2.89
C VAL A 73 9.88 -18.59 2.32
N ASP A 74 10.18 -18.90 1.05
CA ASP A 74 9.71 -20.11 0.38
C ASP A 74 10.28 -21.39 1.02
N LEU A 75 11.56 -21.38 1.36
CA LEU A 75 12.24 -22.52 1.98
C LEU A 75 11.78 -22.80 3.42
N GLU A 76 11.59 -21.76 4.24
CA GLU A 76 11.15 -21.92 5.64
C GLU A 76 9.64 -22.21 5.71
N GLY A 77 8.84 -21.49 4.97
CA GLY A 77 7.39 -21.59 4.94
C GLY A 77 6.70 -21.31 6.28
N PRO A 78 5.37 -21.17 6.30
CA PRO A 78 4.61 -21.10 7.54
C PRO A 78 4.59 -22.47 8.23
N HIS A 79 4.69 -22.49 9.56
CA HIS A 79 4.73 -23.73 10.33
C HIS A 79 3.89 -23.65 11.60
N LEU A 80 3.54 -24.82 12.15
CA LEU A 80 2.74 -24.93 13.37
C LEU A 80 3.66 -25.18 14.57
N GLU A 81 3.63 -24.30 15.55
CA GLU A 81 4.35 -24.46 16.80
C GLU A 81 3.41 -24.21 17.99
N ASN A 82 3.35 -25.16 18.93
CA ASN A 82 2.51 -25.09 20.14
C ASN A 82 1.04 -24.74 19.84
N GLY A 83 0.49 -25.26 18.74
CA GLY A 83 -0.89 -25.01 18.32
C GLY A 83 -1.14 -23.64 17.71
N ARG A 84 -0.10 -22.88 17.40
CA ARG A 84 -0.15 -21.58 16.71
C ARG A 84 0.56 -21.65 15.37
N MET A 85 -0.06 -21.07 14.35
CA MET A 85 0.60 -20.87 13.06
C MET A 85 1.59 -19.70 13.20
N LEU A 86 2.82 -19.93 12.76
CA LEU A 86 3.87 -18.92 12.66
C LEU A 86 4.23 -18.72 11.20
N TYR A 87 4.45 -17.47 10.83
CA TYR A 87 5.04 -17.14 9.53
C TYR A 87 6.53 -17.43 9.52
N ALA A 88 7.10 -17.63 8.33
CA ALA A 88 8.54 -17.62 8.15
C ALA A 88 9.16 -16.34 8.74
N SER A 89 10.36 -16.46 9.30
CA SER A 89 11.05 -15.34 9.96
C SER A 89 11.19 -14.12 9.04
N LYS A 90 11.48 -14.34 7.76
CA LYS A 90 11.60 -13.28 6.77
C LYS A 90 10.26 -12.71 6.32
N THR A 91 9.16 -13.46 6.42
CA THR A 91 7.81 -12.90 6.25
C THR A 91 7.48 -11.88 7.34
N VAL A 92 7.86 -12.16 8.59
CA VAL A 92 7.68 -11.21 9.71
C VAL A 92 8.50 -9.94 9.49
N GLU A 93 9.75 -10.08 9.01
CA GLU A 93 10.61 -8.95 8.66
C GLU A 93 9.97 -8.09 7.55
N ASN A 94 9.43 -8.73 6.51
CA ASN A 94 8.74 -8.04 5.41
C ASN A 94 7.49 -7.27 5.88
N ILE A 95 6.68 -7.87 6.76
CA ILE A 95 5.51 -7.20 7.38
C ILE A 95 5.97 -5.97 8.15
N GLU A 96 7.01 -6.09 8.96
CA GLU A 96 7.52 -4.97 9.75
C GLU A 96 8.11 -3.86 8.88
N ALA A 97 8.86 -4.21 7.84
CA ALA A 97 9.42 -3.23 6.90
C ALA A 97 8.34 -2.43 6.18
N THR A 98 7.30 -3.11 5.67
CA THR A 98 6.17 -2.44 5.01
C THR A 98 5.35 -1.59 5.99
N ARG A 99 5.24 -2.01 7.26
CA ARG A 99 4.60 -1.23 8.32
C ARG A 99 5.38 0.04 8.65
N GLN A 100 6.69 -0.07 8.81
CA GLN A 100 7.56 1.09 9.09
C GLN A 100 7.61 2.07 7.93
N ALA A 101 7.48 1.58 6.71
CA ALA A 101 7.40 2.41 5.51
C ALA A 101 6.01 3.08 5.29
N GLY A 102 5.02 2.83 6.15
CA GLY A 102 3.67 3.40 6.03
C GLY A 102 2.87 2.85 4.84
N LEU A 103 3.13 1.59 4.45
CA LEU A 103 2.51 0.97 3.28
C LEU A 103 1.27 0.12 3.62
N TRP A 104 0.67 0.34 4.79
CA TRP A 104 -0.59 -0.31 5.19
C TRP A 104 -1.74 0.69 5.25
N GLY A 105 -2.94 0.24 4.86
CA GLY A 105 -4.12 1.11 4.81
C GLY A 105 -4.04 2.24 3.79
N ILE A 106 -3.15 2.13 2.80
CA ILE A 106 -2.80 3.24 1.89
C ILE A 106 -3.98 3.76 1.06
N SER A 107 -4.99 2.93 0.77
CA SER A 107 -6.22 3.32 0.07
C SER A 107 -7.29 3.92 0.99
N MET A 108 -7.15 3.75 2.31
CA MET A 108 -8.12 4.22 3.30
C MET A 108 -8.09 5.72 3.49
N PRO A 109 -9.23 6.34 3.86
CA PRO A 109 -9.28 7.76 4.16
C PRO A 109 -8.33 8.18 5.29
N ARG A 110 -7.80 9.41 5.20
CA ARG A 110 -6.86 9.99 6.19
C ARG A 110 -7.41 10.02 7.60
N ARG A 111 -8.75 10.20 7.77
CA ARG A 111 -9.39 10.16 9.09
C ARG A 111 -9.19 8.84 9.85
N TYR A 112 -8.82 7.77 9.16
CA TYR A 112 -8.50 6.48 9.76
C TYR A 112 -7.00 6.17 9.81
N GLY A 113 -6.16 7.10 9.35
CA GLY A 113 -4.71 6.93 9.29
C GLY A 113 -4.18 6.46 7.92
N GLY A 114 -5.04 6.31 6.91
CA GLY A 114 -4.64 5.94 5.55
C GLY A 114 -4.15 7.13 4.72
N LEU A 115 -3.65 6.84 3.51
CA LEU A 115 -3.13 7.85 2.58
C LEU A 115 -4.16 8.30 1.54
N ASN A 116 -5.36 7.76 1.57
CA ASN A 116 -6.44 8.05 0.63
C ASN A 116 -6.07 7.82 -0.85
N LEU A 117 -5.19 6.84 -1.16
CA LEU A 117 -4.80 6.56 -2.53
C LEU A 117 -5.96 6.05 -3.39
N PRO A 118 -6.06 6.49 -4.66
CA PRO A 118 -6.90 5.82 -5.65
C PRO A 118 -6.41 4.40 -5.94
N ILE A 119 -7.31 3.58 -6.51
CA ILE A 119 -6.97 2.19 -6.86
C ILE A 119 -5.82 2.09 -7.88
N THR A 120 -5.61 3.08 -8.76
CA THR A 120 -4.54 3.03 -9.77
C THR A 120 -3.15 2.99 -9.12
N PRO A 121 -2.70 3.96 -8.31
CA PRO A 121 -1.39 3.86 -7.64
C PRO A 121 -1.34 2.68 -6.64
N TYR A 122 -2.44 2.29 -6.02
CA TYR A 122 -2.50 1.07 -5.21
C TYR A 122 -2.17 -0.18 -6.03
N SER A 123 -2.76 -0.33 -7.23
CA SER A 123 -2.48 -1.47 -8.11
C SER A 123 -1.04 -1.49 -8.60
N MET A 124 -0.44 -0.32 -8.84
CA MET A 124 0.98 -0.20 -9.20
C MET A 124 1.88 -0.66 -8.04
N ALA A 125 1.57 -0.28 -6.80
CA ALA A 125 2.26 -0.75 -5.60
C ALA A 125 2.13 -2.27 -5.44
N SER A 126 0.93 -2.80 -5.66
CA SER A 126 0.64 -4.24 -5.61
C SER A 126 1.43 -5.04 -6.66
N GLU A 127 1.58 -4.51 -7.88
CA GLU A 127 2.39 -5.10 -8.94
C GLU A 127 3.86 -5.22 -8.52
N MET A 128 4.44 -4.16 -7.95
CA MET A 128 5.83 -4.18 -7.45
C MET A 128 6.01 -5.20 -6.32
N MET A 129 5.09 -5.27 -5.37
CA MET A 129 5.11 -6.27 -4.30
C MET A 129 4.99 -7.69 -4.83
N ALA A 130 4.10 -7.93 -5.82
CA ALA A 130 3.92 -9.24 -6.44
C ALA A 130 5.15 -9.68 -7.25
N THR A 131 5.84 -8.73 -7.89
CA THR A 131 7.08 -8.99 -8.62
C THR A 131 8.20 -9.40 -7.67
N ALA A 132 8.31 -8.78 -6.51
CA ALA A 132 9.29 -9.10 -5.49
C ALA A 132 9.02 -10.45 -4.81
N ASP A 133 7.78 -10.69 -4.38
CA ASP A 133 7.33 -11.95 -3.77
C ASP A 133 5.80 -12.06 -3.85
N ALA A 134 5.31 -12.92 -4.75
CA ALA A 134 3.88 -13.13 -4.95
C ALA A 134 3.18 -13.72 -3.70
N GLY A 135 3.89 -14.50 -2.89
CA GLY A 135 3.38 -15.03 -1.63
C GLY A 135 3.21 -13.93 -0.58
N PHE A 136 4.20 -13.05 -0.45
CA PHE A 136 4.11 -11.90 0.44
C PHE A 136 3.06 -10.90 -0.03
N GLN A 137 2.95 -10.65 -1.33
CA GLN A 137 1.92 -9.78 -1.89
C GLN A 137 0.51 -10.23 -1.48
N ASN A 138 0.25 -11.53 -1.44
CA ASN A 138 -1.03 -12.06 -0.97
C ASN A 138 -1.33 -11.67 0.48
N ILE A 139 -0.32 -11.67 1.37
CA ILE A 139 -0.45 -11.22 2.76
C ILE A 139 -0.67 -9.71 2.81
N TRP A 140 0.14 -8.94 2.07
CA TRP A 140 0.07 -7.49 2.05
C TRP A 140 -1.26 -6.97 1.48
N SER A 141 -1.81 -7.62 0.45
CA SER A 141 -3.09 -7.24 -0.15
C SER A 141 -4.32 -7.57 0.71
N LEU A 142 -4.18 -8.31 1.82
CA LEU A 142 -5.29 -8.51 2.76
C LEU A 142 -5.82 -7.19 3.34
N GLN A 143 -5.06 -6.11 3.27
CA GLN A 143 -5.56 -4.76 3.58
C GLN A 143 -6.77 -4.36 2.70
N ASP A 144 -6.97 -4.96 1.53
CA ASP A 144 -8.14 -4.73 0.67
C ASP A 144 -9.46 -5.17 1.32
N CYS A 145 -9.41 -6.11 2.26
CA CYS A 145 -10.59 -6.51 3.03
C CYS A 145 -11.19 -5.32 3.80
N ILE A 146 -10.39 -4.34 4.15
CA ILE A 146 -10.82 -3.12 4.84
C ILE A 146 -11.57 -2.18 3.91
N GLU A 147 -11.31 -2.18 2.59
CA GLU A 147 -12.13 -1.42 1.63
C GLU A 147 -13.58 -1.93 1.61
N THR A 148 -13.76 -3.24 1.66
CA THR A 148 -15.10 -3.83 1.77
C THR A 148 -15.80 -3.37 3.05
N LEU A 149 -15.07 -3.33 4.15
CA LEU A 149 -15.61 -2.82 5.41
C LEU A 149 -15.91 -1.32 5.34
N TYR A 150 -15.06 -0.54 4.68
CA TYR A 150 -15.27 0.89 4.49
C TYR A 150 -16.52 1.17 3.66
N GLU A 151 -16.74 0.45 2.57
CA GLU A 151 -17.91 0.63 1.69
C GLU A 151 -19.21 0.14 2.34
N PHE A 152 -19.22 -1.04 2.91
CA PHE A 152 -20.44 -1.74 3.31
C PHE A 152 -20.65 -1.84 4.84
N GLY A 153 -19.64 -1.53 5.64
CA GLY A 153 -19.72 -1.55 7.09
C GLY A 153 -20.51 -0.37 7.65
N ASN A 154 -21.03 -0.51 8.86
CA ASN A 154 -21.59 0.61 9.64
C ASN A 154 -20.45 1.43 10.30
N GLU A 155 -20.78 2.60 10.86
CA GLU A 155 -19.78 3.50 11.43
C GLU A 155 -19.00 2.89 12.61
N ASP A 156 -19.68 2.14 13.50
CA ASP A 156 -19.03 1.44 14.61
C ASP A 156 -17.97 0.43 14.11
N GLN A 157 -18.27 -0.29 13.04
CA GLN A 157 -17.32 -1.22 12.43
C GLN A 157 -16.14 -0.49 11.79
N ARG A 158 -16.39 0.61 11.08
CA ARG A 158 -15.34 1.43 10.46
C ARG A 158 -14.37 1.98 11.50
N GLU A 159 -14.91 2.66 12.52
CA GLU A 159 -14.13 3.25 13.62
C GLU A 159 -13.32 2.20 14.40
N ARG A 160 -13.88 1.00 14.55
CA ARG A 160 -13.24 -0.06 15.33
C ARG A 160 -12.13 -0.79 14.60
N PHE A 161 -12.27 -1.02 13.29
CA PHE A 161 -11.40 -1.94 12.57
C PHE A 161 -10.44 -1.26 11.60
N ILE A 162 -10.85 -0.19 10.90
CA ILE A 162 -10.02 0.44 9.88
C ILE A 162 -8.71 1.00 10.49
N PRO A 163 -8.71 1.75 11.62
CA PRO A 163 -7.48 2.28 12.20
C PRO A 163 -6.48 1.22 12.68
N ARG A 164 -6.87 -0.05 12.72
CA ARG A 164 -5.97 -1.15 13.11
C ARG A 164 -5.13 -1.68 11.94
N VAL A 165 -5.50 -1.33 10.74
CA VAL A 165 -4.79 -1.70 9.51
C VAL A 165 -3.96 -0.53 9.00
N CYS A 166 -4.40 0.70 9.19
CA CYS A 166 -3.64 1.91 8.94
C CYS A 166 -2.69 2.18 10.12
#